data_fd53552d9d249aee99e916a4d836f465
#
_entry.id   fd53552d9d249aee99e916a4d836f465
#
_cell.length_a   1.000
_cell.length_b   1.000
_cell.length_c   1.000
_cell.angle_alpha   90.00
_cell.angle_beta   90.00
_cell.angle_gamma   90.00
#
_symmetry.space_group_name_H-M   'P 1'
#
loop_
_entity.id
_entity.type
_entity.pdbx_description
1 polymer ?
#
loop_
_entity_poly.entity_id
_entity_poly.type
_entity_poly.pdbx_seq_one_letter_code
_entity_poly.pdbx_strand_id
1 'polypeptide(L)'
;DYHPNRMASALATSGTPRHLALVQPEWEKGYVQDEMEAGVTRFLEEYRDYNVTLDVRTYAREDEAACRRLLREAADAGAQAVALCASGTPEIRVTMEWLADQGIPVATFNSDVPGGRRLCYVGEDGRHAGRVAGEIASRFLRAGDPFLVIYADPVYSAHKARVDGFLERLEERGIPAGSGMVKATHRDDRKTAEAVRNAL
;
A
#
# COMPACT_ATOMS: atom_id res chain seq x y z
N ASP A 1 -9.16 -32.76 2.90
CA ASP A 1 -8.48 -31.61 2.27
C ASP A 1 -7.81 -32.08 0.99
N TYR A 2 -8.32 -31.58 -0.14
CA TYR A 2 -7.74 -31.87 -1.46
C TYR A 2 -6.56 -30.93 -1.69
N HIS A 3 -5.36 -31.49 -1.75
CA HIS A 3 -4.19 -30.77 -2.24
C HIS A 3 -4.06 -31.02 -3.74
N PRO A 4 -4.19 -29.98 -4.59
CA PRO A 4 -4.00 -30.13 -6.03
C PRO A 4 -2.63 -30.73 -6.30
N ASN A 5 -2.56 -31.72 -7.18
CA ASN A 5 -1.28 -32.22 -7.64
C ASN A 5 -0.56 -31.10 -8.42
N ARG A 6 0.50 -30.54 -7.84
CA ARG A 6 1.28 -29.43 -8.43
C ARG A 6 1.73 -29.75 -9.85
N MET A 7 2.18 -30.97 -10.12
CA MET A 7 2.59 -31.37 -11.47
C MET A 7 1.43 -31.37 -12.47
N ALA A 8 0.25 -31.84 -12.07
CA ALA A 8 -0.91 -31.83 -12.95
C ALA A 8 -1.39 -30.38 -13.23
N SER A 9 -1.35 -29.52 -12.22
CA SER A 9 -1.67 -28.09 -12.40
C SER A 9 -0.64 -27.38 -13.27
N ALA A 10 0.66 -27.63 -13.08
CA ALA A 10 1.72 -27.09 -13.90
C ALA A 10 1.62 -27.54 -15.36
N LEU A 11 1.34 -28.81 -15.61
CA LEU A 11 1.10 -29.35 -16.97
C LEU A 11 -0.12 -28.70 -17.64
N ALA A 12 -1.20 -28.46 -16.89
CA ALA A 12 -2.41 -27.84 -17.43
C ALA A 12 -2.20 -26.37 -17.81
N THR A 13 -1.29 -25.67 -17.14
CA THR A 13 -1.02 -24.23 -17.34
C THR A 13 0.26 -23.93 -18.12
N SER A 14 1.17 -24.90 -18.26
CA SER A 14 2.49 -24.71 -18.88
C SER A 14 2.45 -24.24 -20.35
N GLY A 15 1.36 -24.52 -21.07
CA GLY A 15 1.16 -24.08 -22.45
C GLY A 15 0.68 -22.62 -22.59
N THR A 16 0.24 -21.97 -21.50
CA THR A 16 -0.31 -20.60 -21.55
C THR A 16 0.56 -19.66 -20.72
N PRO A 17 1.40 -18.84 -21.36
CA PRO A 17 2.21 -17.84 -20.64
C PRO A 17 1.33 -16.89 -19.82
N ARG A 18 1.77 -16.60 -18.61
CA ARG A 18 1.15 -15.61 -17.73
C ARG A 18 2.14 -14.49 -17.46
N HIS A 19 1.84 -13.31 -17.95
CA HIS A 19 2.66 -12.13 -17.73
C HIS A 19 1.98 -11.21 -16.72
N LEU A 20 2.64 -10.98 -15.60
CA LEU A 20 2.16 -10.12 -14.51
C LEU A 20 3.09 -8.92 -14.38
N ALA A 21 2.54 -7.79 -13.93
CA ALA A 21 3.35 -6.63 -13.58
C ALA A 21 3.13 -6.26 -12.10
N LEU A 22 4.19 -5.84 -11.43
CA LEU A 22 4.17 -5.25 -10.11
C LEU A 22 4.68 -3.83 -10.22
N VAL A 23 3.83 -2.84 -9.91
CA VAL A 23 4.15 -1.42 -9.97
C VAL A 23 4.09 -0.84 -8.57
N GLN A 24 5.21 -0.29 -8.11
CA GLN A 24 5.36 0.20 -6.73
C GLN A 24 6.28 1.41 -6.66
N PRO A 25 6.15 2.25 -5.60
CA PRO A 25 7.15 3.27 -5.34
C PRO A 25 8.48 2.64 -4.93
N GLU A 26 9.55 3.38 -5.09
CA GLU A 26 10.83 3.05 -4.50
C GLU A 26 10.72 3.00 -2.98
N TRP A 27 11.23 1.94 -2.38
CA TRP A 27 11.25 1.73 -0.95
C TRP A 27 12.66 1.98 -0.40
N GLU A 28 12.73 2.41 0.85
CA GLU A 28 14.02 2.50 1.55
C GLU A 28 14.58 1.11 1.83
N LYS A 29 15.88 0.93 1.55
CA LYS A 29 16.61 -0.31 1.86
C LYS A 29 16.63 -0.54 3.37
N GLY A 30 16.64 -1.80 3.76
CA GLY A 30 16.70 -2.20 5.17
C GLY A 30 15.34 -2.14 5.89
N TYR A 31 14.23 -1.89 5.18
CA TYR A 31 12.90 -1.87 5.78
C TYR A 31 11.87 -2.63 4.92
N VAL A 32 11.26 -2.00 3.92
CA VAL A 32 10.22 -2.64 3.07
C VAL A 32 10.85 -3.26 1.83
N GLN A 33 11.92 -2.68 1.30
CA GLN A 33 12.55 -3.14 0.06
C GLN A 33 12.99 -4.60 0.14
N ASP A 34 13.69 -4.96 1.20
CA ASP A 34 14.26 -6.31 1.36
C ASP A 34 13.16 -7.38 1.45
N GLU A 35 12.06 -7.06 2.17
CA GLU A 35 10.90 -7.95 2.29
C GLU A 35 10.16 -8.11 0.94
N MET A 36 10.05 -7.02 0.18
CA MET A 36 9.44 -7.06 -1.15
C MET A 36 10.27 -7.89 -2.13
N GLU A 37 11.59 -7.71 -2.15
CA GLU A 37 12.51 -8.49 -2.99
C GLU A 37 12.47 -9.98 -2.62
N ALA A 38 12.45 -10.30 -1.33
CA ALA A 38 12.31 -11.68 -0.85
C ALA A 38 10.96 -12.28 -1.27
N GLY A 39 9.87 -11.52 -1.18
CA GLY A 39 8.54 -11.93 -1.62
C GLY A 39 8.47 -12.20 -3.13
N VAL A 40 9.04 -11.32 -3.94
CA VAL A 40 9.15 -11.49 -5.40
C VAL A 40 9.97 -12.74 -5.75
N THR A 41 11.12 -12.92 -5.12
CA THR A 41 11.98 -14.08 -5.34
C THR A 41 11.24 -15.37 -5.02
N ARG A 42 10.60 -15.44 -3.86
CA ARG A 42 9.81 -16.60 -3.44
C ARG A 42 8.65 -16.89 -4.40
N PHE A 43 7.94 -15.86 -4.85
CA PHE A 43 6.87 -15.99 -5.81
C PHE A 43 7.37 -16.63 -7.13
N LEU A 44 8.48 -16.12 -7.68
CA LEU A 44 9.05 -16.62 -8.93
C LEU A 44 9.55 -18.06 -8.78
N GLU A 45 10.11 -18.43 -7.64
CA GLU A 45 10.52 -19.81 -7.34
C GLU A 45 9.30 -20.75 -7.25
N GLU A 46 8.27 -20.34 -6.53
CA GLU A 46 7.08 -21.15 -6.30
C GLU A 46 6.27 -21.39 -7.59
N TYR A 47 6.19 -20.37 -8.46
CA TYR A 47 5.41 -20.41 -9.69
C TYR A 47 6.24 -20.67 -10.96
N ARG A 48 7.51 -21.04 -10.82
CA ARG A 48 8.41 -21.29 -11.95
C ARG A 48 7.85 -22.27 -12.97
N ASP A 49 7.20 -23.33 -12.51
CA ASP A 49 6.68 -24.39 -13.37
C ASP A 49 5.31 -24.05 -13.99
N TYR A 50 4.75 -22.88 -13.67
CA TYR A 50 3.43 -22.44 -14.14
C TYR A 50 3.51 -21.47 -15.34
N ASN A 51 4.69 -21.30 -15.93
CA ASN A 51 4.92 -20.37 -17.04
C ASN A 51 4.47 -18.93 -16.68
N VAL A 52 4.78 -18.49 -15.46
CA VAL A 52 4.48 -17.15 -14.94
C VAL A 52 5.73 -16.29 -15.00
N THR A 53 5.60 -15.09 -15.55
CA THR A 53 6.64 -14.05 -15.49
C THR A 53 6.11 -12.86 -14.72
N LEU A 54 6.97 -12.19 -13.97
CA LEU A 54 6.67 -10.98 -13.22
C LEU A 54 7.64 -9.87 -13.61
N ASP A 55 7.08 -8.76 -14.12
CA ASP A 55 7.81 -7.54 -14.42
C ASP A 55 7.65 -6.58 -13.24
N VAL A 56 8.77 -6.27 -12.56
CA VAL A 56 8.78 -5.36 -11.41
C VAL A 56 9.22 -3.99 -11.86
N ARG A 57 8.36 -3.00 -11.66
CA ARG A 57 8.55 -1.60 -12.04
C ARG A 57 8.47 -0.70 -10.83
N THR A 58 9.45 0.14 -10.66
CA THR A 58 9.52 1.10 -9.55
C THR A 58 9.46 2.53 -10.06
N TYR A 59 8.91 3.44 -9.27
CA TYR A 59 8.85 4.87 -9.55
C TYR A 59 9.22 5.67 -8.30
N ALA A 60 9.77 6.87 -8.51
CA ALA A 60 10.01 7.79 -7.40
C ALA A 60 8.68 8.13 -6.72
N ARG A 61 8.62 8.02 -5.40
CA ARG A 61 7.38 8.04 -4.60
C ARG A 61 6.45 9.22 -4.91
N GLU A 62 7.01 10.38 -5.19
CA GLU A 62 6.28 11.62 -5.49
C GLU A 62 5.92 11.74 -6.98
N ASP A 63 6.45 10.84 -7.83
CA ASP A 63 6.22 10.89 -9.29
C ASP A 63 5.01 10.03 -9.68
N GLU A 64 3.82 10.56 -9.44
CA GLU A 64 2.57 9.94 -9.87
C GLU A 64 2.48 9.80 -11.40
N ALA A 65 3.05 10.75 -12.15
CA ALA A 65 3.06 10.68 -13.60
C ALA A 65 3.86 9.46 -14.09
N ALA A 66 5.00 9.17 -13.44
CA ALA A 66 5.76 7.95 -13.70
C ALA A 66 4.95 6.70 -13.36
N CYS A 67 4.26 6.66 -12.22
CA CYS A 67 3.38 5.54 -11.87
C CYS A 67 2.37 5.25 -12.98
N ARG A 68 1.63 6.27 -13.43
CA ARG A 68 0.64 6.13 -14.52
C ARG A 68 1.26 5.70 -15.84
N ARG A 69 2.44 6.21 -16.17
CA ARG A 69 3.19 5.80 -17.36
C ARG A 69 3.56 4.33 -17.27
N LEU A 70 4.13 3.88 -16.15
CA LEU A 70 4.53 2.48 -15.95
C LEU A 70 3.34 1.52 -16.01
N LEU A 71 2.16 1.92 -15.53
CA LEU A 71 0.94 1.14 -15.66
C LEU A 71 0.53 0.95 -17.14
N ARG A 72 0.63 2.00 -17.95
CA ARG A 72 0.35 1.92 -19.40
C ARG A 72 1.39 1.06 -20.13
N GLU A 73 2.67 1.28 -19.85
CA GLU A 73 3.77 0.48 -20.39
C GLU A 73 3.66 -1.01 -20.02
N ALA A 74 3.16 -1.33 -18.81
CA ALA A 74 2.90 -2.71 -18.41
C ALA A 74 1.78 -3.34 -19.27
N ALA A 75 0.71 -2.59 -19.53
CA ALA A 75 -0.36 -3.04 -20.42
C ALA A 75 0.15 -3.24 -21.86
N ASP A 76 0.92 -2.28 -22.40
CA ASP A 76 1.52 -2.36 -23.74
C ASP A 76 2.50 -3.54 -23.86
N ALA A 77 3.18 -3.91 -22.78
CA ALA A 77 4.05 -5.08 -22.69
C ALA A 77 3.27 -6.41 -22.56
N GLY A 78 1.94 -6.36 -22.53
CA GLY A 78 1.07 -7.54 -22.47
C GLY A 78 0.84 -8.09 -21.08
N ALA A 79 0.96 -7.27 -20.03
CA ALA A 79 0.60 -7.69 -18.69
C ALA A 79 -0.88 -8.10 -18.62
N GLN A 80 -1.16 -9.26 -18.07
CA GLN A 80 -2.51 -9.83 -17.92
C GLN A 80 -3.14 -9.49 -16.58
N ALA A 81 -2.35 -9.04 -15.61
CA ALA A 81 -2.78 -8.48 -14.34
C ALA A 81 -1.69 -7.59 -13.75
N VAL A 82 -2.08 -6.64 -12.90
CA VAL A 82 -1.18 -5.71 -12.24
C VAL A 82 -1.36 -5.78 -10.72
N ALA A 83 -0.26 -5.92 -9.98
CA ALA A 83 -0.19 -5.60 -8.57
C ALA A 83 0.30 -4.15 -8.41
N LEU A 84 -0.44 -3.31 -7.68
CA LEU A 84 -0.22 -1.87 -7.60
C LEU A 84 -0.13 -1.40 -6.15
N CYS A 85 0.94 -0.68 -5.81
CA CYS A 85 0.97 0.19 -4.65
C CYS A 85 1.11 1.64 -5.12
N ALA A 86 0.10 2.47 -4.86
CA ALA A 86 0.07 3.86 -5.33
C ALA A 86 -0.69 4.79 -4.37
N SER A 87 -0.57 6.09 -4.65
CA SER A 87 -1.39 7.12 -4.02
C SER A 87 -2.88 6.98 -4.43
N GLY A 88 -3.79 7.42 -3.54
CA GLY A 88 -5.23 7.35 -3.78
C GLY A 88 -5.81 8.53 -4.57
N THR A 89 -5.10 9.02 -5.58
CA THR A 89 -5.51 10.20 -6.36
C THR A 89 -6.57 9.88 -7.41
N PRO A 90 -7.32 10.88 -7.89
CA PRO A 90 -8.25 10.71 -9.00
C PRO A 90 -7.60 10.18 -10.27
N GLU A 91 -6.37 10.64 -10.58
CA GLU A 91 -5.61 10.28 -11.77
C GLU A 91 -5.18 8.81 -11.78
N ILE A 92 -4.81 8.28 -10.62
CA ILE A 92 -4.53 6.83 -10.47
C ILE A 92 -5.81 6.03 -10.65
N ARG A 93 -6.94 6.46 -10.06
CA ARG A 93 -8.24 5.79 -10.26
C ARG A 93 -8.65 5.72 -11.72
N VAL A 94 -8.51 6.84 -12.47
CA VAL A 94 -8.78 6.87 -13.93
C VAL A 94 -7.89 5.87 -14.68
N THR A 95 -6.63 5.75 -14.29
CA THR A 95 -5.71 4.78 -14.92
C THR A 95 -6.10 3.33 -14.58
N MET A 96 -6.57 3.07 -13.37
CA MET A 96 -7.08 1.75 -12.97
C MET A 96 -8.38 1.39 -13.73
N GLU A 97 -9.30 2.35 -13.93
CA GLU A 97 -10.48 2.15 -14.78
C GLU A 97 -10.08 1.79 -16.21
N TRP A 98 -9.12 2.53 -16.79
CA TRP A 98 -8.61 2.25 -18.12
C TRP A 98 -8.03 0.84 -18.23
N LEU A 99 -7.22 0.38 -17.25
CA LEU A 99 -6.69 -0.99 -17.22
C LEU A 99 -7.82 -2.03 -17.19
N ALA A 100 -8.82 -1.79 -16.35
CA ALA A 100 -9.96 -2.69 -16.22
C ALA A 100 -10.77 -2.79 -17.53
N ASP A 101 -10.91 -1.67 -18.27
CA ASP A 101 -11.57 -1.64 -19.58
C ASP A 101 -10.74 -2.38 -20.66
N GLN A 102 -9.43 -2.48 -20.48
CA GLN A 102 -8.55 -3.35 -21.29
C GLN A 102 -8.60 -4.83 -20.86
N GLY A 103 -9.40 -5.18 -19.86
CA GLY A 103 -9.47 -6.53 -19.31
C GLY A 103 -8.29 -6.91 -18.41
N ILE A 104 -7.52 -5.94 -17.94
CA ILE A 104 -6.36 -6.13 -17.07
C ILE A 104 -6.77 -5.85 -15.61
N PRO A 105 -7.01 -6.88 -14.79
CA PRO A 105 -7.38 -6.70 -13.39
C PRO A 105 -6.20 -6.13 -12.59
N VAL A 106 -6.54 -5.25 -11.63
CA VAL A 106 -5.59 -4.65 -10.69
C VAL A 106 -5.84 -5.20 -9.29
N ALA A 107 -4.81 -5.68 -8.62
CA ALA A 107 -4.82 -5.90 -7.17
C ALA A 107 -3.99 -4.80 -6.51
N THR A 108 -4.52 -4.12 -5.49
CA THR A 108 -3.74 -3.15 -4.72
C THR A 108 -3.08 -3.81 -3.52
N PHE A 109 -1.90 -3.34 -3.10
CA PHE A 109 -1.21 -3.86 -1.94
C PHE A 109 -0.54 -2.76 -1.12
N ASN A 110 -0.28 -3.04 0.16
CA ASN A 110 0.34 -2.14 1.16
C ASN A 110 -0.45 -0.83 1.38
N SER A 111 -0.71 -0.05 0.36
CA SER A 111 -1.63 1.10 0.39
C SER A 111 -2.71 0.91 -0.65
N ASP A 112 -3.97 0.95 -0.22
CA ASP A 112 -5.11 0.82 -1.11
C ASP A 112 -5.37 2.12 -1.89
N VAL A 113 -6.09 1.99 -3.02
CA VAL A 113 -6.64 3.09 -3.81
C VAL A 113 -8.17 3.08 -3.69
N PRO A 114 -8.73 3.65 -2.64
CA PRO A 114 -10.18 3.64 -2.42
C PRO A 114 -10.93 4.29 -3.57
N GLY A 115 -12.01 3.63 -4.03
CA GLY A 115 -12.78 4.07 -5.19
C GLY A 115 -12.16 3.72 -6.55
N GLY A 116 -10.97 3.13 -6.58
CA GLY A 116 -10.40 2.55 -7.80
C GLY A 116 -11.00 1.17 -8.09
N ARG A 117 -11.16 0.84 -9.37
CA ARG A 117 -11.65 -0.47 -9.81
C ARG A 117 -10.53 -1.50 -9.66
N ARG A 118 -10.62 -2.30 -8.60
CA ARG A 118 -9.64 -3.33 -8.26
C ARG A 118 -10.30 -4.67 -7.97
N LEU A 119 -9.54 -5.75 -8.15
CA LEU A 119 -9.94 -7.11 -7.83
C LEU A 119 -9.95 -7.33 -6.30
N CYS A 120 -8.89 -6.93 -5.63
CA CYS A 120 -8.73 -7.04 -4.18
C CYS A 120 -7.67 -6.05 -3.67
N TYR A 121 -7.63 -5.92 -2.35
CA TYR A 121 -6.55 -5.26 -1.62
C TYR A 121 -5.86 -6.28 -0.71
N VAL A 122 -4.53 -6.27 -0.72
CA VAL A 122 -3.69 -7.08 0.15
C VAL A 122 -2.85 -6.16 1.03
N GLY A 123 -3.14 -6.12 2.32
CA GLY A 123 -2.43 -5.24 3.24
C GLY A 123 -3.08 -5.21 4.61
N GLU A 124 -2.58 -4.31 5.45
CA GLU A 124 -3.09 -4.10 6.80
C GLU A 124 -4.41 -3.31 6.76
N ASP A 125 -5.35 -3.64 7.65
CA ASP A 125 -6.43 -2.73 7.98
C ASP A 125 -5.86 -1.54 8.79
N GLY A 126 -5.48 -0.49 8.09
CA GLY A 126 -4.85 0.68 8.70
C GLY A 126 -5.73 1.36 9.74
N ARG A 127 -7.06 1.37 9.56
CA ARG A 127 -7.98 1.96 10.53
C ARG A 127 -8.00 1.15 11.82
N HIS A 128 -8.05 -0.18 11.71
CA HIS A 128 -7.98 -1.05 12.87
C HIS A 128 -6.64 -0.92 13.59
N ALA A 129 -5.53 -0.89 12.87
CA ALA A 129 -4.20 -0.66 13.45
C ALA A 129 -4.12 0.69 14.19
N GLY A 130 -4.67 1.75 13.59
CA GLY A 130 -4.80 3.05 14.25
C GLY A 130 -5.63 2.98 15.54
N ARG A 131 -6.76 2.29 15.53
CA ARG A 131 -7.59 2.08 16.72
C ARG A 131 -6.85 1.33 17.84
N VAL A 132 -6.05 0.32 17.50
CA VAL A 132 -5.19 -0.38 18.47
C VAL A 132 -4.19 0.58 19.10
N ALA A 133 -3.51 1.39 18.30
CA ALA A 133 -2.59 2.40 18.80
C ALA A 133 -3.29 3.44 19.69
N GLY A 134 -4.49 3.90 19.31
CA GLY A 134 -5.32 4.80 20.12
C GLY A 134 -5.76 4.18 21.45
N GLU A 135 -6.11 2.88 21.45
CA GLU A 135 -6.41 2.16 22.69
C GLU A 135 -5.21 2.14 23.64
N ILE A 136 -4.02 1.85 23.12
CA ILE A 136 -2.79 1.85 23.92
C ILE A 136 -2.53 3.27 24.46
N ALA A 137 -2.57 4.29 23.61
CA ALA A 137 -2.35 5.67 24.00
C ALA A 137 -3.33 6.14 25.09
N SER A 138 -4.60 5.74 25.01
CA SER A 138 -5.62 6.10 26.00
C SER A 138 -5.35 5.61 27.41
N ARG A 139 -4.41 4.67 27.59
CA ARG A 139 -3.98 4.20 28.91
C ARG A 139 -3.02 5.17 29.60
N PHE A 140 -2.43 6.07 28.84
CA PHE A 140 -1.42 7.03 29.30
C PHE A 140 -1.92 8.48 29.25
N LEU A 141 -2.90 8.76 28.37
CA LEU A 141 -3.46 10.10 28.15
C LEU A 141 -4.75 10.30 28.95
N ARG A 142 -4.96 11.52 29.40
CA ARG A 142 -6.22 12.01 30.00
C ARG A 142 -6.87 13.05 29.08
N ALA A 143 -8.14 13.34 29.31
CA ALA A 143 -8.82 14.43 28.61
C ALA A 143 -8.08 15.76 28.85
N GLY A 144 -7.67 16.41 27.75
CA GLY A 144 -6.91 17.65 27.77
C GLY A 144 -5.39 17.51 27.73
N ASP A 145 -4.85 16.30 27.88
CA ASP A 145 -3.41 16.08 27.70
C ASP A 145 -3.01 16.32 26.25
N PRO A 146 -1.90 17.03 26.00
CA PRO A 146 -1.39 17.24 24.64
C PRO A 146 -0.79 15.95 24.08
N PHE A 147 -0.97 15.72 22.80
CA PHE A 147 -0.30 14.63 22.09
C PHE A 147 0.08 15.03 20.67
N LEU A 148 1.06 14.35 20.09
CA LEU A 148 1.52 14.58 18.72
C LEU A 148 1.42 13.29 17.92
N VAL A 149 0.71 13.34 16.77
CA VAL A 149 0.69 12.29 15.77
C VAL A 149 1.49 12.73 14.57
N ILE A 150 2.55 11.98 14.26
CA ILE A 150 3.37 12.21 13.06
C ILE A 150 3.09 11.07 12.08
N TYR A 151 2.85 11.43 10.83
CA TYR A 151 2.69 10.46 9.76
C TYR A 151 3.36 10.94 8.47
N ALA A 152 3.65 10.01 7.56
CA ALA A 152 4.47 10.34 6.40
C ALA A 152 3.71 11.18 5.37
N ASP A 153 2.70 10.64 4.72
CA ASP A 153 2.05 11.30 3.59
C ASP A 153 0.54 11.00 3.52
N PRO A 154 -0.33 12.03 3.48
CA PRO A 154 -1.78 11.87 3.42
C PRO A 154 -2.30 11.29 2.10
N VAL A 155 -1.54 11.33 1.01
CA VAL A 155 -1.99 10.80 -0.29
C VAL A 155 -2.08 9.27 -0.30
N TYR A 156 -1.35 8.61 0.61
CA TYR A 156 -1.46 7.17 0.81
C TYR A 156 -2.56 6.85 1.81
N SER A 157 -3.59 6.15 1.36
CA SER A 157 -4.78 5.81 2.16
C SER A 157 -4.46 5.09 3.47
N ALA A 158 -3.42 4.24 3.46
CA ALA A 158 -2.98 3.50 4.63
C ALA A 158 -2.51 4.44 5.77
N HIS A 159 -1.83 5.54 5.45
CA HIS A 159 -1.39 6.51 6.46
C HIS A 159 -2.58 7.26 7.05
N LYS A 160 -3.47 7.75 6.18
CA LYS A 160 -4.68 8.45 6.63
C LYS A 160 -5.57 7.56 7.48
N ALA A 161 -5.81 6.33 7.07
CA ALA A 161 -6.66 5.39 7.79
C ALA A 161 -6.13 5.11 9.21
N ARG A 162 -4.80 4.99 9.41
CA ARG A 162 -4.20 4.83 10.73
C ARG A 162 -4.42 6.05 11.62
N VAL A 163 -4.24 7.25 11.08
CA VAL A 163 -4.50 8.49 11.83
C VAL A 163 -5.96 8.59 12.22
N ASP A 164 -6.88 8.38 11.27
CA ASP A 164 -8.32 8.45 11.52
C ASP A 164 -8.74 7.45 12.61
N GLY A 165 -8.29 6.19 12.50
CA GLY A 165 -8.59 5.16 13.50
C GLY A 165 -8.03 5.47 14.89
N PHE A 166 -6.82 6.06 14.97
CA PHE A 166 -6.22 6.49 16.22
C PHE A 166 -7.06 7.58 16.90
N LEU A 167 -7.41 8.63 16.17
CA LEU A 167 -8.18 9.75 16.71
C LEU A 167 -9.58 9.33 17.13
N GLU A 168 -10.27 8.53 16.32
CA GLU A 168 -11.58 7.96 16.66
C GLU A 168 -11.54 7.18 17.96
N ARG A 169 -10.50 6.37 18.15
CA ARG A 169 -10.40 5.58 19.38
C ARG A 169 -10.13 6.44 20.60
N LEU A 170 -9.34 7.50 20.48
CA LEU A 170 -9.15 8.47 21.57
C LEU A 170 -10.46 9.17 21.93
N GLU A 171 -11.24 9.60 20.95
CA GLU A 171 -12.54 10.23 21.19
C GLU A 171 -13.51 9.30 21.89
N GLU A 172 -13.60 8.03 21.50
CA GLU A 172 -14.39 7.00 22.18
C GLU A 172 -13.97 6.78 23.66
N ARG A 173 -12.70 7.09 23.97
CA ARG A 173 -12.14 7.02 25.33
C ARG A 173 -12.26 8.35 26.09
N GLY A 174 -12.94 9.33 25.53
CA GLY A 174 -13.15 10.65 26.14
C GLY A 174 -11.93 11.57 26.10
N ILE A 175 -11.00 11.31 25.17
CA ILE A 175 -9.81 12.14 24.92
C ILE A 175 -10.05 12.86 23.60
N PRO A 176 -10.46 14.15 23.60
CA PRO A 176 -10.80 14.89 22.39
C PRO A 176 -9.60 15.04 21.45
N ALA A 177 -9.80 14.82 20.17
CA ALA A 177 -8.78 15.02 19.14
C ALA A 177 -8.23 16.47 19.10
N GLY A 178 -9.03 17.44 19.53
CA GLY A 178 -8.63 18.85 19.63
C GLY A 178 -7.49 19.14 20.61
N SER A 179 -7.16 18.19 21.50
CA SER A 179 -6.00 18.30 22.41
C SER A 179 -4.70 17.91 21.69
N GLY A 180 -4.79 17.30 20.51
CA GLY A 180 -3.65 16.78 19.77
C GLY A 180 -3.24 17.63 18.59
N MET A 181 -2.00 17.43 18.19
CA MET A 181 -1.43 17.95 16.96
C MET A 181 -1.19 16.81 15.99
N VAL A 182 -1.69 16.93 14.76
CA VAL A 182 -1.50 15.94 13.69
C VAL A 182 -0.66 16.58 12.59
N LYS A 183 0.49 15.99 12.26
CA LYS A 183 1.46 16.55 11.31
C LYS A 183 1.87 15.52 10.25
N ALA A 184 1.63 15.86 8.99
CA ALA A 184 2.26 15.18 7.86
C ALA A 184 3.68 15.75 7.67
N THR A 185 4.68 14.89 7.69
CA THR A 185 6.08 15.31 7.58
C THR A 185 6.73 14.94 6.26
N HIS A 186 6.03 14.18 5.40
CA HIS A 186 6.49 13.73 4.09
C HIS A 186 7.88 13.05 4.16
N ARG A 187 8.17 12.36 5.28
CA ARG A 187 9.48 11.73 5.57
C ARG A 187 10.66 12.69 5.61
N ASP A 188 10.39 13.98 5.80
CA ASP A 188 11.43 15.01 5.99
C ASP A 188 11.84 15.05 7.46
N ASP A 189 13.10 14.67 7.75
CA ASP A 189 13.62 14.62 9.11
C ASP A 189 13.61 16.00 9.78
N ARG A 190 13.82 17.08 9.01
CA ARG A 190 13.78 18.46 9.54
C ARG A 190 12.35 18.83 9.93
N LYS A 191 11.36 18.54 9.08
CA LYS A 191 9.93 18.76 9.41
C LYS A 191 9.50 17.92 10.60
N THR A 192 10.00 16.69 10.68
CA THR A 192 9.74 15.80 11.82
C THR A 192 10.33 16.38 13.12
N ALA A 193 11.60 16.80 13.10
CA ALA A 193 12.25 17.40 14.25
C ALA A 193 11.60 18.74 14.65
N GLU A 194 11.14 19.53 13.67
CA GLU A 194 10.40 20.78 13.92
C GLU A 194 9.03 20.49 14.56
N ALA A 195 8.28 19.52 14.05
CA ALA A 195 6.99 19.12 14.61
C ALA A 195 7.14 18.69 16.08
N VAL A 196 8.18 17.92 16.39
CA VAL A 196 8.47 17.53 17.79
C VAL A 196 8.83 18.72 18.65
N ARG A 197 9.74 19.60 18.21
CA ARG A 197 10.11 20.80 18.99
C ARG A 197 8.93 21.74 19.26
N ASN A 198 7.99 21.85 18.32
CA ASN A 198 6.83 22.73 18.46
C ASN A 198 5.73 22.10 19.34
N ALA A 199 5.83 20.82 19.65
CA ALA A 199 4.88 20.10 20.51
C ALA A 199 5.35 20.01 21.98
N LEU A 200 6.63 20.26 22.25
CA LEU A 200 7.24 20.31 23.58
C LEU A 200 7.17 21.72 24.17
#